data_79dd3264cac59abe6cf7dd9f214cd40b
#
_entry.id   79dd3264cac59abe6cf7dd9f214cd40b
#
_cell.length_a   1.000
_cell.length_b   1.000
_cell.length_c   1.000
_cell.angle_alpha   90.00
_cell.angle_beta   90.00
_cell.angle_gamma   90.00
#
_symmetry.space_group_name_H-M   'P 1'
#
loop_
_entity.id
_entity.type
_entity.pdbx_description
1 polymer ?
#
loop_
_entity_poly.entity_id
_entity_poly.type
_entity_poly.pdbx_seq_one_letter_code
_entity_poly.pdbx_strand_id
1 'polypeptide(L)'
;MKINQNITRIIFLLIISLYTLYFVNFSKIITDWVAVDLLINYEGGFVRRGLLGQVNLFFEKKLNFSNLLFSIIIIFAIYIINITATYLRLSNNKNRFFLFLLIFLSPATFLFYIYDINSLFRKDVFIILSFIIHCVYVQLNFKKLNFLQNYQKKLFIFIFIICLITLIHEVQFFMLSFHILLSYSILRNYKLVALFYIFPVLTFIITWIFNGNYLLAEDIRQSLNHYPTDMIYKNYNPIHWLEGSLGLVVGGFIKFFFYYTYSAAIEFLITIFLSIFLFWNILLRYFNQFYLENINLSVINLKFIKNNSYKFFIFSFFLFFFIGFDAGRAMHFLTMHIISFFLIFIPKKEVFTFFNSNNNYRNLTILVLFCYFSVWILPTGYAGMNKVSTMFQSGLLQNIKLIFAYFVNISSNFVQLPEFLQESYADNFIKKYLIFNTMAKF
;
A
#
# COMPACT_ATOMS: atom_id res chain seq x y z
N MET A 1 -30.76 -2.96 -11.38
CA MET A 1 -30.27 -2.91 -12.76
C MET A 1 -28.98 -3.73 -12.86
N LYS A 2 -28.94 -4.80 -13.64
CA LYS A 2 -27.71 -5.59 -13.85
C LYS A 2 -26.77 -4.77 -14.74
N ILE A 3 -25.55 -4.53 -14.29
CA ILE A 3 -24.51 -4.04 -15.22
C ILE A 3 -24.20 -5.15 -16.23
N ASN A 4 -24.01 -4.75 -17.47
CA ASN A 4 -23.43 -5.65 -18.45
C ASN A 4 -22.03 -6.05 -17.97
N GLN A 5 -21.87 -7.33 -17.64
CA GLN A 5 -20.59 -7.86 -17.14
C GLN A 5 -19.43 -7.62 -18.12
N ASN A 6 -19.74 -7.51 -19.42
CA ASN A 6 -18.72 -7.21 -20.42
C ASN A 6 -18.16 -5.78 -20.23
N ILE A 7 -19.01 -4.80 -19.90
CA ILE A 7 -18.56 -3.42 -19.65
C ILE A 7 -17.61 -3.38 -18.44
N THR A 8 -17.96 -4.06 -17.35
CA THR A 8 -17.08 -4.09 -16.15
C THR A 8 -15.75 -4.77 -16.45
N ARG A 9 -15.74 -5.82 -17.27
CA ARG A 9 -14.52 -6.50 -17.71
C ARG A 9 -13.66 -5.60 -18.59
N ILE A 10 -14.27 -4.88 -19.57
CA ILE A 10 -13.56 -3.95 -20.43
C ILE A 10 -12.89 -2.85 -19.61
N ILE A 11 -13.64 -2.22 -18.66
CA ILE A 11 -13.08 -1.18 -17.78
C ILE A 11 -11.94 -1.76 -16.94
N PHE A 12 -12.10 -2.96 -16.41
CA PHE A 12 -11.04 -3.62 -15.64
C PHE A 12 -9.78 -3.89 -16.48
N LEU A 13 -9.94 -4.39 -17.70
CA LEU A 13 -8.83 -4.62 -18.63
C LEU A 13 -8.11 -3.31 -18.99
N LEU A 14 -8.86 -2.23 -19.23
CA LEU A 14 -8.29 -0.91 -19.46
C LEU A 14 -7.47 -0.43 -18.25
N ILE A 15 -7.99 -0.60 -17.03
CA ILE A 15 -7.29 -0.27 -15.78
C ILE A 15 -5.97 -1.04 -15.71
N ILE A 16 -5.99 -2.35 -15.91
CA ILE A 16 -4.79 -3.20 -15.85
C ILE A 16 -3.79 -2.79 -16.94
N SER A 17 -4.26 -2.54 -18.14
CA SER A 17 -3.39 -2.13 -19.27
C SER A 17 -2.71 -0.79 -18.99
N LEU A 18 -3.45 0.21 -18.51
CA LEU A 18 -2.89 1.52 -18.15
C LEU A 18 -1.89 1.40 -16.98
N TYR A 19 -2.21 0.58 -15.98
CA TYR A 19 -1.31 0.34 -14.86
C TYR A 19 -0.03 -0.36 -15.31
N THR A 20 -0.14 -1.33 -16.23
CA THR A 20 1.02 -2.03 -16.81
C THR A 20 1.90 -1.07 -17.61
N LEU A 21 1.31 -0.26 -18.48
CA LEU A 21 2.04 0.74 -19.25
C LEU A 21 2.75 1.73 -18.34
N TYR A 22 2.08 2.22 -17.30
CA TYR A 22 2.68 3.08 -16.31
C TYR A 22 3.87 2.41 -15.63
N PHE A 23 3.68 1.18 -15.13
CA PHE A 23 4.73 0.43 -14.44
C PHE A 23 5.96 0.18 -15.32
N VAL A 24 5.77 -0.25 -16.57
CA VAL A 24 6.87 -0.50 -17.52
C VAL A 24 7.67 0.77 -17.80
N ASN A 25 6.97 1.90 -17.98
CA ASN A 25 7.65 3.16 -18.25
C ASN A 25 8.46 3.66 -17.04
N PHE A 26 7.93 3.52 -15.83
CA PHE A 26 8.60 3.98 -14.61
C PHE A 26 9.59 2.98 -14.02
N SER A 27 9.57 1.71 -14.45
CA SER A 27 10.60 0.73 -14.03
C SER A 27 12.02 1.14 -14.43
N LYS A 28 12.16 2.01 -15.43
CA LYS A 28 13.45 2.58 -15.87
C LYS A 28 13.96 3.72 -14.96
N ILE A 29 13.11 4.25 -14.06
CA ILE A 29 13.40 5.43 -13.23
C ILE A 29 13.31 5.05 -11.74
N ILE A 30 13.79 3.86 -11.39
CA ILE A 30 13.84 3.46 -9.98
C ILE A 30 14.85 4.35 -9.27
N THR A 31 14.43 4.95 -8.15
CA THR A 31 15.35 5.77 -7.36
C THR A 31 16.38 4.89 -6.66
N ASP A 32 17.60 5.41 -6.49
CA ASP A 32 18.70 4.71 -5.78
C ASP A 32 18.23 4.19 -4.43
N TRP A 33 17.43 4.96 -3.69
CA TRP A 33 16.87 4.55 -2.41
C TRP A 33 16.09 3.24 -2.48
N VAL A 34 15.16 3.13 -3.43
CA VAL A 34 14.32 1.94 -3.59
C VAL A 34 15.13 0.76 -4.10
N ALA A 35 16.02 1.00 -5.07
CA ALA A 35 16.89 -0.03 -5.60
C ALA A 35 17.76 -0.65 -4.49
N VAL A 36 18.40 0.18 -3.69
CA VAL A 36 19.24 -0.28 -2.57
C VAL A 36 18.43 -1.01 -1.50
N ASP A 37 17.20 -0.53 -1.18
CA ASP A 37 16.34 -1.25 -0.23
C ASP A 37 16.00 -2.68 -0.71
N LEU A 38 15.79 -2.87 -2.01
CA LEU A 38 15.51 -4.19 -2.60
C LEU A 38 16.73 -5.13 -2.59
N LEU A 39 17.95 -4.59 -2.50
CA LEU A 39 19.21 -5.31 -2.58
C LEU A 39 19.83 -5.66 -1.21
N ILE A 40 19.28 -5.15 -0.09
CA ILE A 40 19.74 -5.54 1.25
C ILE A 40 19.65 -7.07 1.38
N ASN A 41 20.78 -7.73 1.68
CA ASN A 41 20.93 -9.18 1.71
C ASN A 41 21.61 -9.67 3.01
N TYR A 42 21.92 -10.96 3.11
CA TYR A 42 22.51 -11.61 4.29
C TYR A 42 23.99 -11.98 4.12
N GLU A 43 24.70 -11.46 3.12
CA GLU A 43 26.13 -11.82 2.89
C GLU A 43 27.01 -11.36 4.07
N GLY A 44 26.70 -10.26 4.73
CA GLY A 44 27.38 -9.83 5.95
C GLY A 44 26.82 -10.47 7.23
N GLY A 45 25.79 -11.31 7.14
CA GLY A 45 25.08 -11.89 8.27
C GLY A 45 23.60 -11.51 8.31
N PHE A 46 22.88 -12.04 9.30
CA PHE A 46 21.44 -11.79 9.43
C PHE A 46 21.16 -10.32 9.78
N VAL A 47 20.30 -9.68 9.00
CA VAL A 47 19.90 -8.28 9.17
C VAL A 47 18.41 -8.10 8.84
N ARG A 48 17.78 -7.09 9.44
CA ARG A 48 16.43 -6.69 9.04
C ARG A 48 16.35 -6.40 7.54
N ARG A 49 15.20 -6.68 6.91
CA ARG A 49 14.91 -6.44 5.48
C ARG A 49 15.74 -7.25 4.49
N GLY A 50 16.60 -8.17 4.95
CA GLY A 50 17.55 -8.87 4.10
C GLY A 50 16.95 -9.99 3.25
N LEU A 51 15.77 -10.53 3.61
CA LEU A 51 15.24 -11.75 2.98
C LEU A 51 15.02 -11.60 1.46
N LEU A 52 14.41 -10.50 1.01
CA LEU A 52 14.15 -10.30 -0.43
C LEU A 52 15.45 -10.12 -1.21
N GLY A 53 16.40 -9.36 -0.68
CA GLY A 53 17.70 -9.17 -1.32
C GLY A 53 18.51 -10.47 -1.36
N GLN A 54 18.41 -11.33 -0.33
CA GLN A 54 19.05 -12.64 -0.34
C GLN A 54 18.45 -13.56 -1.41
N VAL A 55 17.13 -13.54 -1.58
CA VAL A 55 16.46 -14.27 -2.66
C VAL A 55 16.90 -13.74 -4.02
N ASN A 56 16.99 -12.43 -4.19
CA ASN A 56 17.47 -11.80 -5.41
C ASN A 56 18.90 -12.25 -5.74
N LEU A 57 19.81 -12.18 -4.76
CA LEU A 57 21.19 -12.56 -4.92
C LEU A 57 21.35 -14.04 -5.31
N PHE A 58 20.50 -14.92 -4.74
CA PHE A 58 20.45 -16.32 -5.13
C PHE A 58 20.09 -16.49 -6.61
N PHE A 59 19.04 -15.79 -7.09
CA PHE A 59 18.64 -15.86 -8.50
C PHE A 59 19.68 -15.28 -9.44
N GLU A 60 20.37 -14.21 -9.07
CA GLU A 60 21.47 -13.65 -9.86
C GLU A 60 22.62 -14.66 -10.01
N LYS A 61 23.10 -15.20 -8.88
CA LYS A 61 24.22 -16.16 -8.88
C LYS A 61 23.89 -17.46 -9.63
N LYS A 62 22.62 -17.89 -9.66
CA LYS A 62 22.19 -19.17 -10.27
C LYS A 62 21.68 -19.03 -11.69
N LEU A 63 20.99 -17.93 -12.02
CA LEU A 63 20.24 -17.78 -13.26
C LEU A 63 20.75 -16.62 -14.13
N ASN A 64 21.79 -15.91 -13.71
CA ASN A 64 22.30 -14.69 -14.36
C ASN A 64 21.20 -13.65 -14.65
N PHE A 65 20.19 -13.61 -13.79
CA PHE A 65 19.04 -12.72 -13.93
C PHE A 65 19.22 -11.51 -13.03
N SER A 66 19.07 -10.30 -13.56
CA SER A 66 19.23 -9.07 -12.77
C SER A 66 18.34 -9.10 -11.51
N ASN A 67 18.97 -9.03 -10.34
CA ASN A 67 18.32 -9.01 -9.03
C ASN A 67 17.21 -8.00 -8.94
N LEU A 68 17.49 -6.80 -9.39
CA LEU A 68 16.56 -5.69 -9.34
C LEU A 68 15.32 -5.96 -10.22
N LEU A 69 15.52 -6.51 -11.42
CA LEU A 69 14.44 -6.84 -12.34
C LEU A 69 13.51 -7.91 -11.77
N PHE A 70 14.07 -8.92 -11.09
CA PHE A 70 13.28 -9.97 -10.42
C PHE A 70 12.35 -9.37 -9.34
N SER A 71 12.89 -8.52 -8.46
CA SER A 71 12.08 -7.84 -7.45
C SER A 71 10.99 -6.97 -8.05
N ILE A 72 11.30 -6.23 -9.12
CA ILE A 72 10.35 -5.37 -9.84
C ILE A 72 9.19 -6.19 -10.39
N ILE A 73 9.48 -7.32 -11.04
CA ILE A 73 8.46 -8.21 -11.60
C ILE A 73 7.56 -8.78 -10.50
N ILE A 74 8.14 -9.23 -9.38
CA ILE A 74 7.35 -9.76 -8.25
C ILE A 74 6.45 -8.67 -7.67
N ILE A 75 6.97 -7.49 -7.41
CA ILE A 75 6.21 -6.35 -6.88
C ILE A 75 5.05 -6.03 -7.83
N PHE A 76 5.32 -5.95 -9.14
CA PHE A 76 4.27 -5.71 -10.13
C PHE A 76 3.21 -6.80 -10.13
N ALA A 77 3.60 -8.08 -10.12
CA ALA A 77 2.67 -9.19 -10.05
C ALA A 77 1.77 -9.08 -8.81
N ILE A 78 2.34 -8.69 -7.67
CA ILE A 78 1.58 -8.48 -6.42
C ILE A 78 0.56 -7.34 -6.57
N TYR A 79 0.91 -6.23 -7.22
CA TYR A 79 -0.05 -5.16 -7.51
C TYR A 79 -1.23 -5.66 -8.34
N ILE A 80 -0.95 -6.36 -9.43
CA ILE A 80 -2.00 -6.92 -10.29
C ILE A 80 -2.88 -7.91 -9.52
N ILE A 81 -2.29 -8.76 -8.68
CA ILE A 81 -3.05 -9.69 -7.83
C ILE A 81 -3.96 -8.93 -6.86
N ASN A 82 -3.48 -7.88 -6.20
CA ASN A 82 -4.27 -7.09 -5.25
C ASN A 82 -5.44 -6.36 -5.93
N ILE A 83 -5.20 -5.74 -7.09
CA ILE A 83 -6.24 -5.08 -7.90
C ILE A 83 -7.28 -6.11 -8.36
N THR A 84 -6.81 -7.24 -8.90
CA THR A 84 -7.67 -8.32 -9.39
C THR A 84 -8.51 -8.94 -8.29
N ALA A 85 -7.90 -9.24 -7.13
CA ALA A 85 -8.62 -9.76 -5.97
C ALA A 85 -9.72 -8.80 -5.50
N THR A 86 -9.46 -7.50 -5.50
CA THR A 86 -10.46 -6.48 -5.15
C THR A 86 -11.57 -6.40 -6.19
N TYR A 87 -11.23 -6.41 -7.49
CA TYR A 87 -12.21 -6.44 -8.58
C TYR A 87 -13.14 -7.65 -8.51
N LEU A 88 -12.59 -8.86 -8.37
CA LEU A 88 -13.37 -10.10 -8.31
C LEU A 88 -14.37 -10.11 -7.14
N ARG A 89 -14.03 -9.45 -6.04
CA ARG A 89 -14.91 -9.31 -4.87
C ARG A 89 -16.07 -8.33 -5.11
N LEU A 90 -15.92 -7.38 -6.03
CA LEU A 90 -16.82 -6.26 -6.22
C LEU A 90 -17.48 -6.19 -7.61
N SER A 91 -17.12 -7.07 -8.57
CA SER A 91 -17.57 -6.96 -9.96
C SER A 91 -19.02 -7.39 -10.21
N ASN A 92 -19.65 -8.11 -9.28
CA ASN A 92 -20.92 -8.80 -9.54
C ASN A 92 -22.16 -7.90 -9.56
N ASN A 93 -22.07 -6.65 -9.11
CA ASN A 93 -23.20 -5.74 -8.98
C ASN A 93 -22.76 -4.29 -9.27
N LYS A 94 -23.69 -3.45 -9.79
CA LYS A 94 -23.42 -2.05 -10.15
C LYS A 94 -22.84 -1.24 -8.99
N ASN A 95 -23.45 -1.32 -7.82
CA ASN A 95 -23.02 -0.55 -6.65
C ASN A 95 -21.66 -1.03 -6.14
N ARG A 96 -21.40 -2.33 -6.20
CA ARG A 96 -20.10 -2.92 -5.81
C ARG A 96 -19.01 -2.56 -6.82
N PHE A 97 -19.34 -2.59 -8.10
CA PHE A 97 -18.40 -2.16 -9.12
C PHE A 97 -18.05 -0.67 -8.97
N PHE A 98 -19.05 0.14 -8.62
CA PHE A 98 -18.80 1.54 -8.27
C PHE A 98 -17.88 1.67 -7.04
N LEU A 99 -18.11 0.85 -6.00
CA LEU A 99 -17.18 0.78 -4.86
C LEU A 99 -15.77 0.36 -5.28
N PHE A 100 -15.63 -0.59 -6.22
CA PHE A 100 -14.33 -0.93 -6.80
C PHE A 100 -13.67 0.29 -7.45
N LEU A 101 -14.40 1.05 -8.26
CA LEU A 101 -13.87 2.27 -8.88
C LEU A 101 -13.48 3.32 -7.83
N LEU A 102 -14.28 3.50 -6.78
CA LEU A 102 -13.95 4.37 -5.65
C LEU A 102 -12.64 3.96 -4.98
N ILE A 103 -12.48 2.67 -4.70
CA ILE A 103 -11.25 2.13 -4.12
C ILE A 103 -10.09 2.31 -5.09
N PHE A 104 -10.26 1.99 -6.37
CA PHE A 104 -9.18 2.09 -7.35
C PHE A 104 -8.71 3.52 -7.56
N LEU A 105 -9.64 4.47 -7.71
CA LEU A 105 -9.34 5.87 -8.01
C LEU A 105 -8.94 6.70 -6.79
N SER A 106 -9.04 6.16 -5.58
CA SER A 106 -8.64 6.91 -4.38
C SER A 106 -7.13 7.08 -4.29
N PRO A 107 -6.64 8.29 -4.02
CA PRO A 107 -5.23 8.53 -3.74
C PRO A 107 -4.69 7.76 -2.53
N ALA A 108 -5.55 7.34 -1.62
CA ALA A 108 -5.16 6.57 -0.44
C ALA A 108 -5.04 5.05 -0.69
N THR A 109 -5.33 4.57 -1.90
CA THR A 109 -5.36 3.14 -2.23
C THR A 109 -4.46 2.81 -3.41
N PHE A 110 -4.98 2.22 -4.49
CA PHE A 110 -4.14 1.77 -5.62
C PHE A 110 -3.47 2.92 -6.39
N LEU A 111 -4.07 4.11 -6.43
CA LEU A 111 -3.42 5.26 -7.05
C LEU A 111 -2.29 5.86 -6.21
N PHE A 112 -2.15 5.49 -4.93
CA PHE A 112 -1.05 5.96 -4.08
C PHE A 112 0.31 5.73 -4.75
N TYR A 113 0.52 4.56 -5.33
CA TYR A 113 1.76 4.20 -5.99
C TYR A 113 1.99 4.93 -7.33
N ILE A 114 0.94 5.45 -7.94
CA ILE A 114 1.04 6.30 -9.13
C ILE A 114 1.44 7.72 -8.75
N TYR A 115 0.95 8.21 -7.63
CA TYR A 115 1.28 9.54 -7.14
C TYR A 115 2.64 9.62 -6.48
N ASP A 116 3.07 8.54 -5.81
CA ASP A 116 4.39 8.43 -5.21
C ASP A 116 5.23 7.37 -5.92
N ILE A 117 5.97 7.82 -6.93
CA ILE A 117 6.89 6.97 -7.70
C ILE A 117 7.92 6.29 -6.79
N ASN A 118 8.37 6.97 -5.72
CA ASN A 118 9.29 6.40 -4.75
C ASN A 118 8.70 5.23 -3.96
N SER A 119 7.37 5.15 -3.85
CA SER A 119 6.68 4.04 -3.20
C SER A 119 6.31 2.91 -4.16
N LEU A 120 6.34 3.14 -5.48
CA LEU A 120 5.87 2.19 -6.49
C LEU A 120 6.58 0.83 -6.41
N PHE A 121 7.88 0.82 -6.13
CA PHE A 121 8.70 -0.40 -6.12
C PHE A 121 9.12 -0.85 -4.71
N ARG A 122 8.45 -0.34 -3.67
CA ARG A 122 8.76 -0.71 -2.29
C ARG A 122 8.18 -2.06 -1.90
N LYS A 123 8.81 -2.68 -0.91
CA LYS A 123 8.40 -3.95 -0.27
C LYS A 123 7.02 -3.90 0.39
N ASP A 124 6.44 -2.73 0.51
CA ASP A 124 5.16 -2.44 1.18
C ASP A 124 3.98 -3.27 0.65
N VAL A 125 4.00 -3.60 -0.62
CA VAL A 125 2.94 -4.38 -1.29
C VAL A 125 2.78 -5.78 -0.70
N PHE A 126 3.86 -6.37 -0.15
CA PHE A 126 3.81 -7.68 0.50
C PHE A 126 2.95 -7.66 1.76
N ILE A 127 3.00 -6.54 2.52
CA ILE A 127 2.23 -6.34 3.74
C ILE A 127 0.73 -6.35 3.41
N ILE A 128 0.33 -5.60 2.39
CA ILE A 128 -1.06 -5.53 1.93
C ILE A 128 -1.52 -6.88 1.40
N LEU A 129 -0.68 -7.55 0.58
CA LEU A 129 -0.98 -8.86 0.01
C LEU A 129 -1.27 -9.90 1.10
N SER A 130 -0.46 -9.95 2.16
CA SER A 130 -0.64 -10.92 3.24
C SER A 130 -2.04 -10.85 3.85
N PHE A 131 -2.51 -9.63 4.07
CA PHE A 131 -3.82 -9.41 4.67
C PHE A 131 -4.97 -9.64 3.68
N ILE A 132 -4.80 -9.23 2.42
CA ILE A 132 -5.80 -9.50 1.36
C ILE A 132 -6.00 -11.00 1.19
N ILE A 133 -4.92 -11.79 1.13
CA ILE A 133 -5.01 -13.26 1.02
C ILE A 133 -5.78 -13.85 2.21
N HIS A 134 -5.46 -13.40 3.43
CA HIS A 134 -6.15 -13.84 4.63
C HIS A 134 -7.66 -13.51 4.58
N CYS A 135 -8.00 -12.27 4.20
CA CYS A 135 -9.39 -11.82 4.05
C CYS A 135 -10.15 -12.61 2.96
N VAL A 136 -9.52 -12.81 1.80
CA VAL A 136 -10.12 -13.56 0.67
C VAL A 136 -10.37 -15.02 1.07
N TYR A 137 -9.41 -15.64 1.74
CA TYR A 137 -9.60 -17.02 2.24
C TYR A 137 -10.81 -17.12 3.17
N VAL A 138 -10.93 -16.21 4.13
CA VAL A 138 -12.09 -16.18 5.05
C VAL A 138 -13.38 -15.96 4.26
N GLN A 139 -13.42 -14.97 3.36
CA GLN A 139 -14.61 -14.65 2.57
C GLN A 139 -15.12 -15.82 1.73
N LEU A 140 -14.23 -16.61 1.13
CA LEU A 140 -14.59 -17.72 0.27
C LEU A 140 -15.00 -18.98 1.05
N ASN A 141 -14.60 -19.09 2.32
CA ASN A 141 -14.72 -20.37 3.05
C ASN A 141 -15.62 -20.30 4.29
N PHE A 142 -15.94 -19.11 4.86
CA PHE A 142 -16.61 -19.01 6.16
C PHE A 142 -18.02 -19.66 6.21
N LYS A 143 -18.63 -19.98 5.07
CA LYS A 143 -19.92 -20.68 4.96
C LYS A 143 -19.81 -22.21 4.84
N LYS A 144 -18.59 -22.73 4.71
CA LYS A 144 -18.38 -24.18 4.59
C LYS A 144 -18.48 -24.86 5.95
N LEU A 145 -19.09 -26.08 5.99
CA LEU A 145 -19.33 -26.84 7.22
C LEU A 145 -18.09 -27.02 8.09
N ASN A 146 -16.94 -27.36 7.50
CA ASN A 146 -15.69 -27.64 8.23
C ASN A 146 -14.76 -26.41 8.28
N PHE A 147 -15.32 -25.19 8.19
CA PHE A 147 -14.49 -23.99 8.08
C PHE A 147 -13.55 -23.80 9.27
N LEU A 148 -14.02 -23.96 10.51
CA LEU A 148 -13.22 -23.74 11.72
C LEU A 148 -11.99 -24.63 11.78
N GLN A 149 -12.15 -25.93 11.53
CA GLN A 149 -11.04 -26.89 11.52
C GLN A 149 -10.04 -26.57 10.41
N ASN A 150 -10.54 -26.30 9.22
CA ASN A 150 -9.70 -25.91 8.08
C ASN A 150 -9.01 -24.58 8.30
N TYR A 151 -9.67 -23.62 8.96
CA TYR A 151 -9.08 -22.33 9.28
C TYR A 151 -7.91 -22.47 10.25
N GLN A 152 -8.02 -23.27 11.31
CA GLN A 152 -6.92 -23.53 12.24
C GLN A 152 -5.68 -24.07 11.52
N LYS A 153 -5.86 -25.06 10.64
CA LYS A 153 -4.76 -25.63 9.83
C LYS A 153 -4.13 -24.58 8.90
N LYS A 154 -4.96 -23.74 8.26
CA LYS A 154 -4.49 -22.70 7.35
C LYS A 154 -3.89 -21.50 8.08
N LEU A 155 -4.24 -21.27 9.35
CA LEU A 155 -3.67 -20.22 10.15
C LEU A 155 -2.15 -20.37 10.30
N PHE A 156 -1.61 -21.59 10.38
CA PHE A 156 -0.17 -21.83 10.33
C PHE A 156 0.47 -21.25 9.06
N ILE A 157 -0.18 -21.44 7.91
CA ILE A 157 0.32 -20.91 6.63
C ILE A 157 0.31 -19.37 6.66
N PHE A 158 -0.77 -18.75 7.16
CA PHE A 158 -0.84 -17.30 7.29
C PHE A 158 0.22 -16.76 8.23
N ILE A 159 0.43 -17.40 9.39
CA ILE A 159 1.48 -17.03 10.35
C ILE A 159 2.86 -17.15 9.70
N PHE A 160 3.13 -18.24 8.98
CA PHE A 160 4.38 -18.41 8.26
C PHE A 160 4.61 -17.30 7.22
N ILE A 161 3.58 -16.97 6.42
CA ILE A 161 3.63 -15.86 5.45
C ILE A 161 3.91 -14.53 6.17
N ILE A 162 3.24 -14.26 7.29
CA ILE A 162 3.44 -13.05 8.08
C ILE A 162 4.89 -12.97 8.61
N CYS A 163 5.44 -14.07 9.10
CA CYS A 163 6.84 -14.13 9.55
C CYS A 163 7.81 -13.82 8.38
N LEU A 164 7.61 -14.44 7.22
CA LEU A 164 8.43 -14.17 6.03
C LEU A 164 8.35 -12.70 5.62
N ILE A 165 7.16 -12.11 5.62
CA ILE A 165 6.99 -10.70 5.26
C ILE A 165 7.60 -9.79 6.32
N THR A 166 7.58 -10.16 7.60
CA THR A 166 8.28 -9.42 8.66
C THR A 166 9.80 -9.39 8.42
N LEU A 167 10.38 -10.47 7.89
CA LEU A 167 11.80 -10.52 7.46
C LEU A 167 12.07 -9.69 6.21
N ILE A 168 11.08 -9.54 5.32
CA ILE A 168 11.16 -8.66 4.16
C ILE A 168 11.01 -7.19 4.58
N HIS A 169 10.07 -6.90 5.49
CA HIS A 169 9.78 -5.55 5.97
C HIS A 169 9.12 -5.59 7.35
N GLU A 170 9.82 -5.08 8.36
CA GLU A 170 9.41 -5.07 9.77
C GLU A 170 8.09 -4.33 10.05
N VAL A 171 7.66 -3.44 9.15
CA VAL A 171 6.38 -2.71 9.25
C VAL A 171 5.17 -3.66 9.28
N GLN A 172 5.31 -4.90 8.77
CA GLN A 172 4.27 -5.94 8.91
C GLN A 172 3.81 -6.12 10.36
N PHE A 173 4.71 -5.96 11.34
CA PHE A 173 4.38 -6.08 12.76
C PHE A 173 3.26 -5.12 13.18
N PHE A 174 3.26 -3.88 12.69
CA PHE A 174 2.25 -2.88 13.05
C PHE A 174 0.87 -3.20 12.49
N MET A 175 0.81 -4.02 11.45
CA MET A 175 -0.44 -4.48 10.83
C MET A 175 -0.95 -5.81 11.42
N LEU A 176 -0.24 -6.42 12.38
CA LEU A 176 -0.66 -7.67 13.03
C LEU A 176 -2.03 -7.57 13.69
N SER A 177 -2.38 -6.41 14.23
CA SER A 177 -3.66 -6.20 14.90
C SER A 177 -4.86 -6.54 14.01
N PHE A 178 -4.78 -6.29 12.71
CA PHE A 178 -5.82 -6.65 11.74
C PHE A 178 -5.94 -8.17 11.56
N HIS A 179 -4.82 -8.86 11.49
CA HIS A 179 -4.80 -10.32 11.42
C HIS A 179 -5.31 -10.95 12.72
N ILE A 180 -4.94 -10.40 13.88
CA ILE A 180 -5.41 -10.83 15.21
C ILE A 180 -6.92 -10.62 15.33
N LEU A 181 -7.43 -9.44 14.96
CA LEU A 181 -8.86 -9.14 14.97
C LEU A 181 -9.66 -10.17 14.16
N LEU A 182 -9.20 -10.46 12.94
CA LEU A 182 -9.85 -11.42 12.06
C LEU A 182 -9.80 -12.83 12.66
N SER A 183 -8.63 -13.28 13.11
CA SER A 183 -8.46 -14.62 13.70
C SER A 183 -9.25 -14.80 14.98
N TYR A 184 -9.25 -13.80 15.86
CA TYR A 184 -10.03 -13.87 17.11
C TYR A 184 -11.54 -13.86 16.85
N SER A 185 -12.01 -13.10 15.87
CA SER A 185 -13.43 -13.10 15.50
C SER A 185 -13.95 -14.47 15.05
N ILE A 186 -13.05 -15.31 14.53
CA ILE A 186 -13.35 -16.68 14.05
C ILE A 186 -13.16 -17.71 15.17
N LEU A 187 -11.98 -17.73 15.79
CA LEU A 187 -11.61 -18.77 16.75
C LEU A 187 -12.21 -18.58 18.13
N ARG A 188 -12.52 -17.34 18.52
CA ARG A 188 -13.07 -16.94 19.84
C ARG A 188 -12.25 -17.42 21.05
N ASN A 189 -11.04 -17.82 20.82
CA ASN A 189 -10.11 -18.31 21.82
C ASN A 189 -8.85 -17.45 21.83
N TYR A 190 -8.75 -16.55 22.80
CA TYR A 190 -7.62 -15.61 22.89
C TYR A 190 -6.29 -16.33 23.15
N LYS A 191 -6.29 -17.43 23.95
CA LYS A 191 -5.07 -18.19 24.23
C LYS A 191 -4.50 -18.82 22.96
N LEU A 192 -5.38 -19.41 22.13
CA LEU A 192 -4.99 -20.02 20.87
C LEU A 192 -4.50 -18.96 19.89
N VAL A 193 -5.19 -17.83 19.78
CA VAL A 193 -4.75 -16.71 18.92
C VAL A 193 -3.40 -16.18 19.40
N ALA A 194 -3.22 -15.94 20.70
CA ALA A 194 -1.95 -15.49 21.25
C ALA A 194 -0.81 -16.48 20.95
N LEU A 195 -1.05 -17.79 21.11
CA LEU A 195 -0.08 -18.83 20.82
C LEU A 195 0.38 -18.78 19.34
N PHE A 196 -0.53 -18.59 18.39
CA PHE A 196 -0.16 -18.46 16.99
C PHE A 196 0.62 -17.17 16.69
N TYR A 197 0.19 -16.05 17.24
CA TYR A 197 0.79 -14.75 16.93
C TYR A 197 2.08 -14.44 17.71
N ILE A 198 2.48 -15.32 18.65
CA ILE A 198 3.80 -15.23 19.29
C ILE A 198 4.93 -15.34 18.25
N PHE A 199 4.78 -16.15 17.20
CA PHE A 199 5.80 -16.35 16.17
C PHE A 199 6.11 -15.06 15.40
N PRO A 200 5.14 -14.33 14.82
CA PRO A 200 5.40 -13.03 14.20
C PRO A 200 6.00 -11.99 15.17
N VAL A 201 5.58 -12.00 16.44
CA VAL A 201 6.16 -11.13 17.47
C VAL A 201 7.62 -11.48 17.71
N LEU A 202 7.95 -12.77 17.87
CA LEU A 202 9.34 -13.22 18.01
C LEU A 202 10.16 -12.89 16.75
N THR A 203 9.60 -13.09 15.58
CA THR A 203 10.28 -12.71 14.32
C THR A 203 10.60 -11.22 14.29
N PHE A 204 9.66 -10.36 14.70
CA PHE A 204 9.91 -8.92 14.83
C PHE A 204 10.99 -8.62 15.87
N ILE A 205 10.96 -9.25 17.03
CA ILE A 205 12.00 -9.07 18.06
C ILE A 205 13.38 -9.47 17.52
N ILE A 206 13.47 -10.57 16.77
CA ILE A 206 14.70 -11.00 16.12
C ILE A 206 15.19 -9.92 15.14
N THR A 207 14.31 -9.42 14.26
CA THR A 207 14.68 -8.32 13.33
C THR A 207 15.08 -7.05 14.06
N TRP A 208 14.55 -6.81 15.25
CA TRP A 208 14.92 -5.68 16.09
C TRP A 208 16.32 -5.86 16.73
N ILE A 209 16.63 -7.05 17.21
CA ILE A 209 17.95 -7.37 17.79
C ILE A 209 19.03 -7.31 16.71
N PHE A 210 18.76 -7.88 15.55
CA PHE A 210 19.67 -7.92 14.38
C PHE A 210 19.38 -6.77 13.41
N ASN A 211 19.37 -5.54 13.92
CA ASN A 211 19.05 -4.35 13.11
C ASN A 211 20.18 -3.94 12.16
N GLY A 212 21.39 -4.42 12.37
CA GLY A 212 22.59 -4.13 11.60
C GLY A 212 23.65 -3.39 12.42
N ASN A 213 24.80 -3.18 11.80
CA ASN A 213 25.91 -2.37 12.28
C ASN A 213 26.79 -1.96 11.09
N TYR A 214 27.81 -1.15 11.34
CA TYR A 214 28.69 -0.63 10.30
C TYR A 214 29.39 -1.76 9.50
N LEU A 215 29.97 -2.76 10.19
CA LEU A 215 30.70 -3.86 9.54
C LEU A 215 29.78 -4.66 8.61
N LEU A 216 28.60 -5.04 9.11
CA LEU A 216 27.59 -5.76 8.34
C LEU A 216 27.09 -4.94 7.15
N ALA A 217 26.91 -3.63 7.30
CA ALA A 217 26.52 -2.74 6.21
C ALA A 217 27.61 -2.69 5.14
N GLU A 218 28.89 -2.69 5.55
CA GLU A 218 30.02 -2.71 4.61
C GLU A 218 30.12 -4.04 3.85
N ASP A 219 29.95 -5.18 4.52
CA ASP A 219 29.91 -6.49 3.87
C ASP A 219 28.78 -6.57 2.82
N ILE A 220 27.61 -6.01 3.14
CA ILE A 220 26.50 -5.91 2.18
C ILE A 220 26.92 -5.04 0.98
N ARG A 221 27.55 -3.88 1.20
CA ARG A 221 28.04 -3.03 0.09
C ARG A 221 29.04 -3.76 -0.79
N GLN A 222 29.98 -4.49 -0.20
CA GLN A 222 30.96 -5.29 -0.92
C GLN A 222 30.31 -6.39 -1.76
N SER A 223 29.25 -7.03 -1.27
CA SER A 223 28.48 -8.02 -2.02
C SER A 223 27.78 -7.44 -3.26
N LEU A 224 27.62 -6.12 -3.30
CA LEU A 224 26.94 -5.35 -4.35
C LEU A 224 27.93 -4.54 -5.21
N ASN A 225 29.22 -4.87 -5.22
CA ASN A 225 30.29 -4.13 -5.90
C ASN A 225 30.10 -4.02 -7.43
N HIS A 226 29.24 -4.85 -8.02
CA HIS A 226 28.89 -4.82 -9.44
C HIS A 226 27.81 -3.77 -9.78
N TYR A 227 27.21 -3.11 -8.76
CA TYR A 227 26.32 -1.98 -8.94
C TYR A 227 27.08 -0.65 -8.89
N PRO A 228 26.50 0.45 -9.45
CA PRO A 228 27.15 1.76 -9.41
C PRO A 228 27.52 2.19 -8.00
N THR A 229 28.78 2.58 -7.80
CA THR A 229 29.31 2.99 -6.49
C THR A 229 28.52 4.15 -5.90
N ASP A 230 28.15 5.13 -6.73
CA ASP A 230 27.34 6.28 -6.32
C ASP A 230 25.98 5.89 -5.75
N MET A 231 25.39 4.77 -6.20
CA MET A 231 24.15 4.24 -5.67
C MET A 231 24.34 3.56 -4.30
N ILE A 232 25.39 2.73 -4.18
CA ILE A 232 25.61 1.87 -3.02
C ILE A 232 26.21 2.64 -1.83
N TYR A 233 27.12 3.58 -2.08
CA TYR A 233 27.84 4.34 -1.04
C TYR A 233 27.23 5.73 -0.77
N LYS A 234 26.10 6.05 -1.36
CA LYS A 234 25.41 7.33 -1.13
C LYS A 234 25.02 7.47 0.34
N ASN A 235 25.34 8.64 0.91
CA ASN A 235 24.86 9.00 2.24
C ASN A 235 23.32 8.95 2.28
N TYR A 236 22.77 8.47 3.39
CA TYR A 236 21.32 8.34 3.63
C TYR A 236 20.59 7.31 2.74
N ASN A 237 21.28 6.31 2.19
CA ASN A 237 20.64 5.18 1.56
C ASN A 237 20.13 4.15 2.59
N PRO A 238 19.30 3.14 2.21
CA PRO A 238 18.79 2.13 3.12
C PRO A 238 19.86 1.29 3.84
N ILE A 239 21.02 1.04 3.21
CA ILE A 239 22.15 0.33 3.85
C ILE A 239 22.76 1.20 4.95
N HIS A 240 22.90 2.51 4.73
CA HIS A 240 23.37 3.44 5.76
C HIS A 240 22.48 3.42 7.00
N TRP A 241 21.16 3.24 6.84
CA TRP A 241 20.23 3.11 7.97
C TRP A 241 20.41 1.81 8.76
N LEU A 242 21.14 0.81 8.24
CA LEU A 242 21.52 -0.39 8.98
C LEU A 242 22.71 -0.15 9.91
N GLU A 243 23.51 0.89 9.68
CA GLU A 243 24.64 1.24 10.54
C GLU A 243 24.19 1.80 11.90
N GLY A 244 23.02 2.43 11.94
CA GLY A 244 22.45 3.03 13.14
C GLY A 244 21.58 2.08 13.96
N SER A 245 21.59 2.24 15.27
CA SER A 245 20.65 1.53 16.14
C SER A 245 19.21 1.99 15.88
N LEU A 246 18.24 1.06 16.01
CA LEU A 246 16.81 1.41 15.95
C LEU A 246 16.43 2.50 16.97
N GLY A 247 17.14 2.59 18.11
CA GLY A 247 16.98 3.66 19.07
C GLY A 247 17.30 5.03 18.51
N LEU A 248 18.31 5.15 17.63
CA LEU A 248 18.60 6.40 16.92
C LEU A 248 17.49 6.78 15.96
N VAL A 249 16.91 5.80 15.26
CA VAL A 249 15.77 6.02 14.35
C VAL A 249 14.55 6.51 15.13
N VAL A 250 14.21 5.85 16.25
CA VAL A 250 13.09 6.24 17.13
C VAL A 250 13.36 7.59 17.79
N GLY A 251 14.59 7.83 18.30
CA GLY A 251 14.99 9.11 18.88
C GLY A 251 14.94 10.26 17.87
N GLY A 252 15.37 10.00 16.64
CA GLY A 252 15.24 10.94 15.52
C GLY A 252 13.78 11.27 15.22
N PHE A 253 12.89 10.27 15.27
CA PHE A 253 11.46 10.44 15.09
C PHE A 253 10.82 11.30 16.20
N ILE A 254 11.10 11.00 17.46
CA ILE A 254 10.59 11.78 18.60
C ILE A 254 11.04 13.24 18.46
N LYS A 255 12.32 13.46 18.14
CA LYS A 255 12.86 14.79 17.87
C LYS A 255 12.15 15.50 16.74
N PHE A 256 11.92 14.79 15.61
CA PHE A 256 11.22 15.29 14.45
C PHE A 256 9.78 15.67 14.77
N PHE A 257 9.05 14.84 15.51
CA PHE A 257 7.66 15.09 15.89
C PHE A 257 7.49 16.32 16.77
N PHE A 258 8.42 16.57 17.69
CA PHE A 258 8.41 17.74 18.54
C PHE A 258 8.92 19.04 17.87
N TYR A 259 9.73 18.91 16.81
CA TYR A 259 10.27 20.06 16.07
C TYR A 259 9.40 20.51 14.90
N TYR A 260 8.66 19.60 14.28
CA TYR A 260 7.79 19.95 13.14
C TYR A 260 6.37 20.27 13.62
N THR A 261 6.14 21.53 13.66
CA THR A 261 5.04 22.41 14.03
C THR A 261 3.63 22.06 13.53
N TYR A 262 2.67 22.83 14.01
CA TYR A 262 1.22 22.80 13.77
C TYR A 262 0.76 22.48 12.33
N SER A 263 1.51 22.87 11.30
CA SER A 263 1.17 22.57 9.90
C SER A 263 1.19 21.07 9.59
N ALA A 264 2.16 20.33 10.13
CA ALA A 264 2.26 18.88 9.95
C ALA A 264 1.11 18.14 10.65
N ALA A 265 0.67 18.60 11.82
CA ALA A 265 -0.47 18.03 12.54
C ALA A 265 -1.78 18.24 11.77
N ILE A 266 -1.99 19.42 11.19
CA ILE A 266 -3.17 19.73 10.37
C ILE A 266 -3.16 18.87 9.09
N GLU A 267 -2.04 18.81 8.38
CA GLU A 267 -1.88 17.97 7.19
C GLU A 267 -2.19 16.51 7.51
N PHE A 268 -1.70 16.01 8.64
CA PHE A 268 -1.95 14.67 9.10
C PHE A 268 -3.43 14.42 9.40
N LEU A 269 -4.11 15.32 10.10
CA LEU A 269 -5.55 15.22 10.39
C LEU A 269 -6.38 15.23 9.10
N ILE A 270 -6.08 16.11 8.16
CA ILE A 270 -6.74 16.16 6.84
C ILE A 270 -6.51 14.83 6.10
N THR A 271 -5.30 14.31 6.13
CA THR A 271 -4.94 13.03 5.50
C THR A 271 -5.75 11.87 6.08
N ILE A 272 -5.89 11.78 7.40
CA ILE A 272 -6.72 10.77 8.07
C ILE A 272 -8.17 10.89 7.61
N PHE A 273 -8.70 12.10 7.65
CA PHE A 273 -10.09 12.37 7.29
C PHE A 273 -10.36 11.95 5.83
N LEU A 274 -9.57 12.42 4.90
CA LEU A 274 -9.75 12.11 3.47
C LEU A 274 -9.49 10.62 3.15
N SER A 275 -8.53 9.98 3.80
CA SER A 275 -8.19 8.59 3.51
C SER A 275 -9.21 7.60 4.06
N ILE A 276 -9.66 7.80 5.30
CA ILE A 276 -10.42 6.79 6.04
C ILE A 276 -11.90 7.12 6.08
N PHE A 277 -12.29 8.38 6.29
CA PHE A 277 -13.66 8.76 6.61
C PHE A 277 -14.69 8.34 5.55
N LEU A 278 -14.38 8.56 4.27
CA LEU A 278 -15.27 8.18 3.17
C LEU A 278 -15.50 6.67 3.15
N PHE A 279 -14.40 5.89 3.16
CA PHE A 279 -14.47 4.44 3.12
C PHE A 279 -15.10 3.87 4.38
N TRP A 280 -14.77 4.42 5.55
CA TRP A 280 -15.34 4.00 6.82
C TRP A 280 -16.87 4.05 6.82
N ASN A 281 -17.45 5.17 6.42
CA ASN A 281 -18.92 5.32 6.39
C ASN A 281 -19.58 4.36 5.41
N ILE A 282 -19.01 4.20 4.21
CA ILE A 282 -19.57 3.29 3.21
C ILE A 282 -19.45 1.84 3.68
N LEU A 283 -18.27 1.44 4.15
CA LEU A 283 -18.00 0.07 4.57
C LEU A 283 -18.75 -0.33 5.83
N LEU A 284 -18.92 0.59 6.79
CA LEU A 284 -19.77 0.36 7.96
C LEU A 284 -21.23 0.12 7.59
N ARG A 285 -21.77 0.84 6.60
CA ARG A 285 -23.14 0.59 6.12
C ARG A 285 -23.28 -0.80 5.53
N TYR A 286 -22.34 -1.24 4.71
CA TYR A 286 -22.31 -2.60 4.20
C TYR A 286 -22.17 -3.63 5.30
N PHE A 287 -21.29 -3.40 6.28
CA PHE A 287 -21.12 -4.29 7.43
C PHE A 287 -22.39 -4.39 8.28
N ASN A 288 -23.04 -3.27 8.58
CA ASN A 288 -24.28 -3.27 9.36
C ASN A 288 -25.40 -4.03 8.63
N GLN A 289 -25.53 -3.85 7.32
CA GLN A 289 -26.47 -4.62 6.51
C GLN A 289 -26.13 -6.12 6.54
N PHE A 290 -24.87 -6.49 6.35
CA PHE A 290 -24.41 -7.87 6.44
C PHE A 290 -24.69 -8.45 7.84
N TYR A 291 -24.46 -7.68 8.89
CA TYR A 291 -24.74 -8.07 10.27
C TYR A 291 -26.24 -8.40 10.46
N LEU A 292 -27.14 -7.57 9.98
CA LEU A 292 -28.59 -7.80 10.06
C LEU A 292 -29.03 -9.05 9.27
N GLU A 293 -28.46 -9.25 8.07
CA GLU A 293 -28.75 -10.45 7.24
C GLU A 293 -28.21 -11.76 7.83
N ASN A 294 -27.20 -11.69 8.68
CA ASN A 294 -26.44 -12.85 9.16
C ASN A 294 -26.28 -12.89 10.68
N ILE A 295 -27.23 -12.32 11.43
CA ILE A 295 -27.17 -12.22 12.90
C ILE A 295 -26.99 -13.59 13.57
N ASN A 296 -27.53 -14.64 12.98
CA ASN A 296 -27.43 -16.02 13.46
C ASN A 296 -26.19 -16.76 12.96
N LEU A 297 -25.26 -16.07 12.28
CA LEU A 297 -24.05 -16.70 11.80
C LEU A 297 -23.17 -17.08 13.01
N SER A 298 -23.08 -18.36 13.31
CA SER A 298 -22.34 -18.87 14.48
C SER A 298 -20.82 -18.87 14.29
N VAL A 299 -20.36 -18.85 13.04
CA VAL A 299 -18.94 -19.08 12.68
C VAL A 299 -18.07 -17.86 12.97
N ILE A 300 -18.54 -16.64 12.64
CA ILE A 300 -17.80 -15.40 12.90
C ILE A 300 -18.51 -14.59 13.97
N ASN A 301 -17.76 -14.11 14.96
CA ASN A 301 -18.31 -13.26 16.01
C ASN A 301 -18.52 -11.82 15.50
N LEU A 302 -19.61 -11.60 14.75
CA LEU A 302 -19.95 -10.29 14.19
C LEU A 302 -20.19 -9.23 15.25
N LYS A 303 -20.75 -9.60 16.43
CA LYS A 303 -20.94 -8.69 17.54
C LYS A 303 -19.61 -8.17 18.09
N PHE A 304 -18.62 -9.06 18.20
CA PHE A 304 -17.28 -8.67 18.62
C PHE A 304 -16.65 -7.67 17.64
N ILE A 305 -16.74 -7.95 16.32
CA ILE A 305 -16.24 -7.05 15.28
C ILE A 305 -16.90 -5.69 15.38
N LYS A 306 -18.25 -5.65 15.48
CA LYS A 306 -19.00 -4.40 15.58
C LYS A 306 -18.53 -3.53 16.76
N ASN A 307 -18.28 -4.16 17.90
CA ASN A 307 -17.98 -3.45 19.15
C ASN A 307 -16.49 -3.10 19.31
N ASN A 308 -15.58 -3.79 18.62
CA ASN A 308 -14.14 -3.70 18.92
C ASN A 308 -13.26 -3.37 17.70
N SER A 309 -13.76 -3.46 16.46
CA SER A 309 -12.92 -3.23 15.27
C SER A 309 -12.19 -1.89 15.30
N TYR A 310 -12.85 -0.82 15.74
CA TYR A 310 -12.25 0.52 15.83
C TYR A 310 -11.07 0.56 16.81
N LYS A 311 -11.08 -0.23 17.90
CA LYS A 311 -9.98 -0.28 18.87
C LYS A 311 -8.71 -0.85 18.24
N PHE A 312 -8.85 -1.90 17.44
CA PHE A 312 -7.73 -2.50 16.72
C PHE A 312 -7.18 -1.57 15.63
N PHE A 313 -8.04 -0.82 14.96
CA PHE A 313 -7.63 0.16 13.96
C PHE A 313 -6.89 1.34 14.59
N ILE A 314 -7.41 1.87 15.70
CA ILE A 314 -6.75 2.91 16.48
C ILE A 314 -5.40 2.41 17.01
N PHE A 315 -5.35 1.18 17.52
CA PHE A 315 -4.10 0.59 18.02
C PHE A 315 -3.04 0.48 16.91
N SER A 316 -3.39 -0.06 15.73
CA SER A 316 -2.48 -0.08 14.58
C SER A 316 -2.02 1.31 14.17
N PHE A 317 -2.96 2.27 14.17
CA PHE A 317 -2.66 3.65 13.86
C PHE A 317 -1.62 4.24 14.83
N PHE A 318 -1.81 4.08 16.13
CA PHE A 318 -0.85 4.57 17.13
C PHE A 318 0.50 3.89 16.98
N LEU A 319 0.55 2.57 16.86
CA LEU A 319 1.80 1.85 16.67
C LEU A 319 2.57 2.36 15.47
N PHE A 320 1.86 2.55 14.33
CA PHE A 320 2.50 3.02 13.11
C PHE A 320 2.93 4.49 13.22
N PHE A 321 2.13 5.31 13.88
CA PHE A 321 2.42 6.72 14.09
C PHE A 321 3.70 6.94 14.89
N PHE A 322 3.96 6.12 15.91
CA PHE A 322 5.14 6.25 16.75
C PHE A 322 6.45 5.82 16.05
N ILE A 323 6.39 5.11 14.92
CA ILE A 323 7.58 4.51 14.31
C ILE A 323 7.74 4.92 12.83
N GLY A 324 6.72 5.48 12.21
CA GLY A 324 6.72 5.82 10.80
C GLY A 324 6.95 7.32 10.53
N PHE A 325 8.04 7.62 9.81
CA PHE A 325 8.31 8.98 9.33
C PHE A 325 7.43 9.40 8.14
N ASP A 326 6.63 8.47 7.59
CA ASP A 326 5.87 8.65 6.37
C ASP A 326 4.37 8.47 6.64
N ALA A 327 3.73 9.58 6.99
CA ALA A 327 2.31 9.60 7.33
C ALA A 327 1.42 9.13 6.17
N GLY A 328 1.77 9.45 4.94
CA GLY A 328 1.01 9.02 3.76
C GLY A 328 1.03 7.51 3.58
N ARG A 329 2.21 6.88 3.70
CA ARG A 329 2.32 5.41 3.66
C ARG A 329 1.55 4.76 4.79
N ALA A 330 1.61 5.32 6.01
CA ALA A 330 0.83 4.83 7.14
C ALA A 330 -0.66 4.83 6.84
N MET A 331 -1.17 5.93 6.29
CA MET A 331 -2.58 6.05 5.91
C MET A 331 -2.96 5.12 4.77
N HIS A 332 -2.08 4.94 3.78
CA HIS A 332 -2.27 3.96 2.71
C HIS A 332 -2.45 2.53 3.28
N PHE A 333 -1.52 2.07 4.13
CA PHE A 333 -1.62 0.76 4.77
C PHE A 333 -2.91 0.59 5.55
N LEU A 334 -3.21 1.53 6.44
CA LEU A 334 -4.43 1.48 7.27
C LEU A 334 -5.67 1.44 6.39
N THR A 335 -5.75 2.29 5.37
CA THR A 335 -6.90 2.35 4.46
C THR A 335 -7.07 1.03 3.72
N MET A 336 -6.01 0.46 3.17
CA MET A 336 -6.05 -0.81 2.45
C MET A 336 -6.44 -1.98 3.37
N HIS A 337 -5.96 -2.00 4.63
CA HIS A 337 -6.33 -3.03 5.60
C HIS A 337 -7.79 -2.90 6.04
N ILE A 338 -8.27 -1.69 6.32
CA ILE A 338 -9.68 -1.43 6.65
C ILE A 338 -10.60 -1.87 5.51
N ILE A 339 -10.29 -1.47 4.28
CA ILE A 339 -11.06 -1.86 3.09
C ILE A 339 -11.06 -3.38 2.97
N SER A 340 -9.90 -4.02 3.00
CA SER A 340 -9.78 -5.47 2.84
C SER A 340 -10.55 -6.24 3.89
N PHE A 341 -10.52 -5.79 5.14
CA PHE A 341 -11.27 -6.37 6.25
C PHE A 341 -12.77 -6.31 6.02
N PHE A 342 -13.30 -5.12 5.75
CA PHE A 342 -14.74 -4.95 5.56
C PHE A 342 -15.29 -5.59 4.29
N LEU A 343 -14.46 -5.74 3.25
CA LEU A 343 -14.86 -6.46 2.03
C LEU A 343 -15.20 -7.94 2.26
N ILE A 344 -14.81 -8.54 3.41
CA ILE A 344 -15.25 -9.89 3.81
C ILE A 344 -16.78 -9.89 4.00
N PHE A 345 -17.32 -8.80 4.52
CA PHE A 345 -18.69 -8.69 5.00
C PHE A 345 -19.61 -7.97 4.01
N ILE A 346 -19.48 -8.25 2.71
CA ILE A 346 -20.38 -7.70 1.72
C ILE A 346 -21.71 -8.47 1.76
N PRO A 347 -22.86 -7.80 1.97
CA PRO A 347 -24.15 -8.45 2.04
C PRO A 347 -24.55 -9.07 0.70
N LYS A 348 -25.33 -10.16 0.71
CA LYS A 348 -25.82 -10.77 -0.54
C LYS A 348 -26.78 -9.86 -1.29
N LYS A 349 -27.70 -9.22 -0.55
CA LYS A 349 -28.68 -8.26 -1.07
C LYS A 349 -28.18 -6.87 -0.74
N GLU A 350 -28.16 -6.00 -1.71
CA GLU A 350 -27.79 -4.61 -1.51
C GLU A 350 -29.06 -3.75 -1.53
N VAL A 351 -29.36 -3.16 -0.37
CA VAL A 351 -30.39 -2.14 -0.24
C VAL A 351 -29.81 -0.74 -0.44
N PHE A 352 -28.49 -0.63 -0.24
CA PHE A 352 -27.81 0.66 -0.35
C PHE A 352 -27.55 1.04 -1.81
N THR A 353 -28.02 2.22 -2.21
CA THR A 353 -27.66 2.85 -3.48
C THR A 353 -26.72 4.02 -3.20
N PHE A 354 -25.58 4.08 -3.89
CA PHE A 354 -24.65 5.21 -3.78
C PHE A 354 -25.28 6.54 -4.22
N PHE A 355 -26.22 6.44 -5.16
CA PHE A 355 -26.92 7.60 -5.70
C PHE A 355 -28.38 7.57 -5.25
N ASN A 356 -28.78 8.59 -4.53
CA ASN A 356 -30.18 8.77 -4.19
C ASN A 356 -30.99 9.03 -5.48
N SER A 357 -32.27 8.68 -5.48
CA SER A 357 -33.15 8.92 -6.62
C SER A 357 -33.34 10.42 -6.94
N ASN A 358 -33.12 11.30 -5.96
CA ASN A 358 -33.15 12.73 -6.14
C ASN A 358 -31.94 13.23 -6.95
N ASN A 359 -32.19 13.83 -8.12
CA ASN A 359 -31.18 14.28 -9.05
C ASN A 359 -30.18 15.28 -8.44
N ASN A 360 -30.61 16.19 -7.56
CA ASN A 360 -29.75 17.19 -6.96
C ASN A 360 -28.72 16.56 -6.02
N TYR A 361 -29.14 15.64 -5.16
CA TYR A 361 -28.20 14.92 -4.27
C TYR A 361 -27.24 14.02 -5.06
N ARG A 362 -27.71 13.43 -6.15
CA ARG A 362 -26.85 12.64 -7.03
C ARG A 362 -25.76 13.50 -7.65
N ASN A 363 -26.12 14.65 -8.21
CA ASN A 363 -25.15 15.55 -8.84
C ASN A 363 -24.13 16.10 -7.84
N LEU A 364 -24.58 16.47 -6.64
CA LEU A 364 -23.69 16.90 -5.55
C LEU A 364 -22.73 15.76 -5.15
N THR A 365 -23.23 14.53 -5.03
CA THR A 365 -22.39 13.38 -4.71
C THR A 365 -21.33 13.13 -5.78
N ILE A 366 -21.70 13.22 -7.07
CA ILE A 366 -20.75 13.09 -8.18
C ILE A 366 -19.69 14.18 -8.12
N LEU A 367 -20.07 15.42 -7.87
CA LEU A 367 -19.14 16.54 -7.74
C LEU A 367 -18.17 16.35 -6.59
N VAL A 368 -18.67 15.99 -5.41
CA VAL A 368 -17.81 15.70 -4.22
C VAL A 368 -16.84 14.56 -4.50
N LEU A 369 -17.30 13.48 -5.13
CA LEU A 369 -16.42 12.37 -5.50
C LEU A 369 -15.39 12.77 -6.56
N PHE A 370 -15.80 13.56 -7.55
CA PHE A 370 -14.86 14.09 -8.54
C PHE A 370 -13.78 14.96 -7.89
N CYS A 371 -14.15 15.87 -7.00
CA CYS A 371 -13.19 16.67 -6.22
C CYS A 371 -12.29 15.77 -5.37
N TYR A 372 -12.87 14.76 -4.69
CA TYR A 372 -12.11 13.81 -3.89
C TYR A 372 -11.02 13.11 -4.68
N PHE A 373 -11.31 12.64 -5.91
CA PHE A 373 -10.33 11.93 -6.72
C PHE A 373 -9.33 12.84 -7.44
N SER A 374 -9.71 14.09 -7.70
CA SER A 374 -8.99 14.95 -8.64
C SER A 374 -8.03 15.91 -7.99
N VAL A 375 -8.22 16.28 -6.72
CA VAL A 375 -7.59 17.47 -6.14
C VAL A 375 -6.51 17.15 -5.12
N TRP A 376 -6.54 16.00 -4.46
CA TRP A 376 -5.61 15.69 -3.38
C TRP A 376 -4.80 14.42 -3.61
N ILE A 377 -3.66 14.32 -2.92
CA ILE A 377 -2.82 13.12 -2.81
C ILE A 377 -2.42 12.90 -1.36
N LEU A 378 -1.96 11.68 -1.03
CA LEU A 378 -1.32 11.45 0.25
C LEU A 378 0.05 12.12 0.29
N PRO A 379 0.41 12.80 1.39
CA PRO A 379 1.74 13.37 1.55
C PRO A 379 2.77 12.24 1.60
N THR A 380 3.85 12.37 0.84
CA THR A 380 4.91 11.38 0.73
C THR A 380 6.23 11.93 1.27
N GLY A 381 6.85 11.16 2.18
CA GLY A 381 8.17 11.46 2.74
C GLY A 381 8.28 12.80 3.51
N TYR A 382 9.51 13.18 3.80
CA TYR A 382 9.82 14.43 4.54
C TYR A 382 9.42 15.70 3.82
N ALA A 383 9.41 15.71 2.49
CA ALA A 383 9.09 16.88 1.69
C ALA A 383 7.60 17.25 1.71
N GLY A 384 6.71 16.27 1.95
CA GLY A 384 5.27 16.49 2.04
C GLY A 384 4.81 17.11 3.35
N MET A 385 5.56 16.91 4.44
CA MET A 385 5.16 17.38 5.77
C MET A 385 5.22 18.91 5.94
N ASN A 386 5.86 19.64 5.06
CA ASN A 386 6.05 21.07 5.20
C ASN A 386 5.03 21.95 4.45
N LYS A 387 4.14 21.34 3.63
CA LYS A 387 3.23 22.15 2.79
C LYS A 387 1.89 21.46 2.58
N VAL A 388 0.88 21.81 3.38
CA VAL A 388 -0.54 21.45 3.10
C VAL A 388 -0.91 21.75 1.64
N SER A 389 -0.32 22.79 1.05
CA SER A 389 -0.51 23.15 -0.36
C SER A 389 -0.11 22.05 -1.34
N THR A 390 0.87 21.19 -1.03
CA THR A 390 1.30 20.11 -1.96
C THR A 390 0.30 18.96 -2.05
N MET A 391 -0.47 18.69 -0.99
CA MET A 391 -1.53 17.68 -1.02
C MET A 391 -2.61 18.00 -2.05
N PHE A 392 -2.90 19.28 -2.25
CA PHE A 392 -3.97 19.74 -3.14
C PHE A 392 -3.48 20.19 -4.51
N GLN A 393 -2.16 20.31 -4.72
CA GLN A 393 -1.58 20.73 -6.00
C GLN A 393 -1.34 19.57 -6.98
N SER A 394 -1.32 18.33 -6.53
CA SER A 394 -0.79 17.19 -7.28
C SER A 394 -1.81 16.07 -7.53
N GLY A 395 -3.11 16.37 -7.50
CA GLY A 395 -4.16 15.36 -7.68
C GLY A 395 -4.26 14.79 -9.10
N LEU A 396 -5.27 13.96 -9.35
CA LEU A 396 -5.51 13.25 -10.61
C LEU A 396 -5.47 14.18 -11.83
N LEU A 397 -5.97 15.40 -11.70
CA LEU A 397 -5.96 16.40 -12.79
C LEU A 397 -4.53 16.75 -13.22
N GLN A 398 -3.59 16.86 -12.29
CA GLN A 398 -2.18 17.09 -12.61
C GLN A 398 -1.56 15.88 -13.32
N ASN A 399 -1.89 14.67 -12.86
CA ASN A 399 -1.40 13.45 -13.49
C ASN A 399 -2.02 13.19 -14.88
N ILE A 400 -3.28 13.56 -15.09
CA ILE A 400 -3.89 13.54 -16.43
C ILE A 400 -3.13 14.48 -17.37
N LYS A 401 -2.75 15.69 -16.92
CA LYS A 401 -1.91 16.59 -17.70
C LYS A 401 -0.53 15.98 -18.00
N LEU A 402 0.09 15.30 -17.01
CA LEU A 402 1.37 14.61 -17.19
C LEU A 402 1.27 13.47 -18.20
N ILE A 403 0.24 12.64 -18.07
CA ILE A 403 -0.01 11.53 -18.99
C ILE A 403 -0.27 12.09 -20.40
N PHE A 404 -1.08 13.14 -20.52
CA PHE A 404 -1.36 13.80 -21.81
C PHE A 404 -0.09 14.40 -22.43
N ALA A 405 0.73 15.11 -21.63
CA ALA A 405 2.01 15.64 -22.07
C ALA A 405 2.98 14.53 -22.52
N TYR A 406 2.98 13.39 -21.82
CA TYR A 406 3.77 12.24 -22.19
C TYR A 406 3.32 11.63 -23.55
N PHE A 407 2.01 11.48 -23.77
CA PHE A 407 1.48 11.01 -25.06
C PHE A 407 1.74 12.00 -26.18
N VAL A 408 1.64 13.30 -25.91
CA VAL A 408 1.99 14.34 -26.89
C VAL A 408 3.48 14.29 -27.22
N ASN A 409 4.35 14.05 -26.24
CA ASN A 409 5.79 13.93 -26.47
C ASN A 409 6.19 12.66 -27.24
N ILE A 410 5.52 11.54 -26.99
CA ILE A 410 5.66 10.32 -27.81
C ILE A 410 5.19 10.60 -29.24
N SER A 411 4.04 11.24 -29.43
CA SER A 411 3.52 11.57 -30.76
C SER A 411 4.39 12.63 -31.48
N SER A 412 5.05 13.53 -30.75
CA SER A 412 5.97 14.50 -31.33
C SER A 412 7.27 13.88 -31.87
N ASN A 413 7.68 12.75 -31.34
CA ASN A 413 8.79 11.97 -31.88
C ASN A 413 8.41 11.22 -33.20
N PHE A 414 7.11 11.07 -33.48
CA PHE A 414 6.58 10.47 -34.71
C PHE A 414 6.02 11.51 -35.71
N VAL A 415 5.67 12.69 -35.24
CA VAL A 415 5.16 13.81 -36.03
C VAL A 415 5.96 15.05 -35.62
N GLN A 416 6.66 15.68 -36.56
CA GLN A 416 7.32 16.98 -36.31
C GLN A 416 6.25 18.02 -35.92
N LEU A 417 6.04 18.20 -34.63
CA LEU A 417 5.16 19.24 -34.09
C LEU A 417 5.84 20.62 -34.28
N PRO A 418 5.06 21.68 -34.52
CA PRO A 418 5.58 23.04 -34.63
C PRO A 418 6.45 23.39 -33.42
N GLU A 419 7.61 24.03 -33.65
CA GLU A 419 8.64 24.35 -32.64
C GLU A 419 8.11 25.05 -31.39
N PHE A 420 7.09 25.90 -31.50
CA PHE A 420 6.47 26.58 -30.38
C PHE A 420 5.78 25.67 -29.35
N LEU A 421 5.40 24.44 -29.75
CA LEU A 421 4.86 23.40 -28.86
C LEU A 421 5.96 22.52 -28.26
N GLN A 422 7.14 22.45 -28.90
CA GLN A 422 8.28 21.69 -28.41
C GLN A 422 9.01 22.39 -27.26
N GLU A 423 9.27 23.69 -27.37
CA GLU A 423 10.08 24.41 -26.38
C GLU A 423 9.34 24.81 -25.10
N SER A 424 8.04 25.11 -25.15
CA SER A 424 7.35 25.67 -23.99
C SER A 424 6.84 24.65 -22.98
N TYR A 425 6.56 23.40 -23.39
CA TYR A 425 5.92 22.41 -22.54
C TYR A 425 6.78 21.21 -22.19
N ALA A 426 7.59 20.66 -23.09
CA ALA A 426 8.33 19.43 -22.83
C ALA A 426 9.57 19.67 -21.95
N ASP A 427 10.40 20.65 -22.27
CA ASP A 427 11.68 20.87 -21.58
C ASP A 427 11.51 21.52 -20.20
N ASN A 428 10.65 22.51 -20.07
CA ASN A 428 10.39 23.13 -18.76
C ASN A 428 9.56 22.25 -17.84
N PHE A 429 8.69 21.39 -18.38
CA PHE A 429 7.81 20.56 -17.59
C PHE A 429 8.51 19.28 -17.14
N ILE A 430 9.25 18.60 -18.02
CA ILE A 430 10.04 17.41 -17.70
C ILE A 430 11.22 17.78 -16.79
N LYS A 431 11.97 18.84 -17.08
CA LYS A 431 13.03 19.34 -16.21
C LYS A 431 12.50 19.84 -14.86
N LYS A 432 11.40 20.56 -14.84
CA LYS A 432 10.85 21.12 -13.59
C LYS A 432 10.21 20.08 -12.68
N TYR A 433 9.60 19.00 -13.19
CA TYR A 433 8.88 18.02 -12.39
C TYR A 433 9.61 16.67 -12.23
N LEU A 434 10.39 16.22 -13.20
CA LEU A 434 11.28 15.06 -13.04
C LEU A 434 12.56 15.41 -12.28
N ILE A 435 13.12 16.61 -12.51
CA ILE A 435 14.33 17.08 -11.80
C ILE A 435 13.99 17.63 -10.41
N PHE A 436 12.83 18.25 -10.19
CA PHE A 436 12.44 18.69 -8.84
C PHE A 436 12.12 17.55 -7.89
N ASN A 437 11.63 16.40 -8.36
CA ASN A 437 11.50 15.20 -7.52
C ASN A 437 12.84 14.51 -7.25
N THR A 438 13.87 14.78 -8.07
CA THR A 438 15.25 14.29 -7.81
C THR A 438 16.11 15.31 -7.06
N MET A 439 15.69 16.58 -6.99
CA MET A 439 16.40 17.67 -6.32
C MET A 439 15.64 18.31 -5.15
N ALA A 440 14.76 17.59 -4.46
CA ALA A 440 14.48 17.92 -3.06
C ALA A 440 15.73 17.54 -2.25
N LYS A 441 16.85 18.18 -2.57
CA LYS A 441 18.01 18.31 -1.73
C LYS A 441 17.65 19.21 -0.57
N PHE A 442 17.80 18.66 0.67
CA PHE A 442 17.77 19.28 2.00
C PHE A 442 16.41 19.56 2.60
#